data_39e6f396dc75bbc12214e2b8fa436294
#
_entry.id   39e6f396dc75bbc12214e2b8fa436294
#
_cell.length_a   1.000
_cell.length_b   1.000
_cell.length_c   1.000
_cell.angle_alpha   90.00
_cell.angle_beta   90.00
_cell.angle_gamma   90.00
#
_symmetry.space_group_name_H-M   'P 1'
#
loop_
_entity.id
_entity.type
_entity.pdbx_description
1 polymer ?
#
loop_
_entity_poly.entity_id
_entity_poly.type
_entity_poly.pdbx_seq_one_letter_code
_entity_poly.pdbx_strand_id
1 'polypeptide(L)'
;MGIPFDKIVDQYNEIEKNMLDEYFDYLRNNHNKMWLHWNMRDSIFGFKALEHRYQVLGGHPFLLSDNQQINIASLFKELYGPDYIEDKKMDNLMIKNELKPKSYLTGAAEAQAFEEGKYYELSMSTSSKVRMFTQMVNMAIDRTLKTNTSEKDLYGRSLLAYWYRFKEKPYFVIVAFIITNIISAFIGHFVSKGLGG
;
A
#
# COMPACT_ATOMS: atom_id res chain seq x y z
N MET A 1 -4.45 18.60 28.66
CA MET A 1 -5.51 19.64 28.86
C MET A 1 -6.09 19.93 27.50
N GLY A 2 -7.40 19.81 27.31
CA GLY A 2 -8.04 20.17 26.02
C GLY A 2 -8.17 21.68 25.88
N ILE A 3 -7.79 22.21 24.73
CA ILE A 3 -7.99 23.61 24.38
C ILE A 3 -9.48 23.79 24.04
N PRO A 4 -10.20 24.79 24.60
CA PRO A 4 -11.58 25.08 24.22
C PRO A 4 -11.68 25.40 22.74
N PHE A 5 -12.73 24.90 22.09
CA PHE A 5 -12.92 24.97 20.64
C PHE A 5 -12.89 26.39 20.08
N ASP A 6 -13.42 27.35 20.81
CA ASP A 6 -13.43 28.79 20.50
C ASP A 6 -12.03 29.43 20.51
N LYS A 7 -11.04 28.83 21.14
CA LYS A 7 -9.65 29.31 21.21
C LYS A 7 -8.70 28.56 20.27
N ILE A 8 -9.16 27.61 19.50
CA ILE A 8 -8.30 26.81 18.60
C ILE A 8 -7.57 27.72 17.59
N VAL A 9 -8.29 28.68 17.01
CA VAL A 9 -7.70 29.56 15.97
C VAL A 9 -6.57 30.42 16.53
N ASP A 10 -6.73 30.91 17.75
CA ASP A 10 -5.72 31.76 18.40
C ASP A 10 -4.47 30.96 18.84
N GLN A 11 -4.59 29.66 18.94
CA GLN A 11 -3.55 28.77 19.44
C GLN A 11 -3.04 27.77 18.38
N TYR A 12 -3.32 27.98 17.11
CA TYR A 12 -2.91 27.06 16.03
C TYR A 12 -1.42 26.69 16.06
N ASN A 13 -0.54 27.67 16.24
CA ASN A 13 0.91 27.40 16.25
C ASN A 13 1.32 26.53 17.43
N GLU A 14 0.70 26.70 18.60
CA GLU A 14 0.97 25.87 19.78
C GLU A 14 0.44 24.46 19.63
N ILE A 15 -0.81 24.33 19.11
CA ILE A 15 -1.44 23.02 18.84
C ILE A 15 -0.63 22.26 17.80
N GLU A 16 -0.26 22.93 16.71
CA GLU A 16 0.54 22.35 15.63
C GLU A 16 1.93 21.93 16.11
N LYS A 17 2.57 22.78 16.93
CA LYS A 17 3.86 22.45 17.52
C LYS A 17 3.77 21.19 18.38
N ASN A 18 2.80 21.12 19.28
CA ASN A 18 2.60 19.95 20.15
C ASN A 18 2.36 18.67 19.32
N MET A 19 1.56 18.75 18.27
CA MET A 19 1.34 17.63 17.34
C MET A 19 2.65 17.21 16.65
N LEU A 20 3.45 18.16 16.21
CA LEU A 20 4.72 17.89 15.54
C LEU A 20 5.80 17.39 16.52
N ASP A 21 5.80 17.86 17.78
CA ASP A 21 6.66 17.31 18.85
C ASP A 21 6.37 15.80 19.01
N GLU A 22 5.11 15.40 19.19
CA GLU A 22 4.71 13.99 19.30
C GLU A 22 5.06 13.18 18.02
N TYR A 23 4.82 13.76 16.85
CA TYR A 23 5.12 13.11 15.56
C TYR A 23 6.61 12.84 15.40
N PHE A 24 7.48 13.83 15.62
CA PHE A 24 8.93 13.65 15.45
C PHE A 24 9.55 12.80 16.54
N ASP A 25 9.01 12.83 17.77
CA ASP A 25 9.40 11.89 18.82
C ASP A 25 9.00 10.46 18.48
N TYR A 26 7.82 10.26 17.90
CA TYR A 26 7.41 8.95 17.42
C TYR A 26 8.32 8.43 16.28
N LEU A 27 8.70 9.26 15.33
CA LEU A 27 9.67 8.91 14.29
C LEU A 27 11.03 8.52 14.89
N ARG A 28 11.54 9.31 15.82
CA ARG A 28 12.83 9.07 16.49
C ARG A 28 12.83 7.74 17.24
N ASN A 29 11.76 7.45 17.98
CA ASN A 29 11.63 6.22 18.75
C ASN A 29 11.41 4.98 17.87
N ASN A 30 11.03 5.18 16.62
CA ASN A 30 10.82 4.13 15.62
C ASN A 30 11.77 4.26 14.41
N HIS A 31 12.96 4.79 14.64
CA HIS A 31 13.96 5.08 13.59
C HIS A 31 14.40 3.87 12.76
N ASN A 32 14.14 2.65 13.22
CA ASN A 32 14.44 1.39 12.54
C ASN A 32 13.28 0.86 11.69
N LYS A 33 12.17 1.60 11.56
CA LYS A 33 11.00 1.20 10.80
C LYS A 33 11.04 1.77 9.39
N MET A 34 10.31 1.09 8.48
CA MET A 34 9.99 1.59 7.15
C MET A 34 8.65 2.33 7.21
N TRP A 35 8.58 3.47 6.55
CA TRP A 35 7.41 4.35 6.57
C TRP A 35 6.71 4.31 5.20
N LEU A 36 5.51 3.77 5.18
CA LEU A 36 4.71 3.70 3.98
C LEU A 36 3.83 4.94 3.90
N HIS A 37 3.80 5.55 2.74
CA HIS A 37 2.99 6.74 2.49
C HIS A 37 2.37 6.74 1.09
N TRP A 38 1.38 7.61 0.88
CA TRP A 38 0.77 7.81 -0.42
C TRP A 38 1.04 9.23 -0.92
N ASN A 39 1.96 9.37 -1.89
CA ASN A 39 2.30 10.64 -2.55
C ASN A 39 2.77 11.80 -1.65
N MET A 40 3.33 11.51 -0.47
CA MET A 40 3.95 12.52 0.38
C MET A 40 5.39 12.79 -0.09
N ARG A 41 5.57 13.49 -1.22
CA ARG A 41 6.88 13.56 -1.90
C ARG A 41 7.44 14.94 -2.13
N ASP A 42 6.74 16.01 -1.81
CA ASP A 42 7.20 17.35 -2.13
C ASP A 42 7.29 18.29 -0.92
N SER A 43 7.78 19.49 -1.16
CA SER A 43 7.93 20.54 -0.16
C SER A 43 6.61 21.20 0.27
N ILE A 44 5.53 20.96 -0.46
CA ILE A 44 4.20 21.51 -0.16
C ILE A 44 3.41 20.53 0.72
N PHE A 45 3.51 19.24 0.39
CA PHE A 45 2.81 18.18 1.13
C PHE A 45 3.69 16.94 1.23
N GLY A 46 4.23 16.69 2.41
CA GLY A 46 5.10 15.52 2.62
C GLY A 46 5.98 15.68 3.85
N PHE A 47 6.92 14.76 4.01
CA PHE A 47 7.86 14.77 5.12
C PHE A 47 8.66 16.09 5.19
N LYS A 48 9.13 16.59 4.05
CA LYS A 48 9.88 17.85 3.98
C LYS A 48 9.06 19.08 4.39
N ALA A 49 7.77 19.09 4.07
CA ALA A 49 6.88 20.15 4.51
C ALA A 49 6.72 20.12 6.03
N LEU A 50 6.53 18.96 6.64
CA LEU A 50 6.44 18.79 8.08
C LEU A 50 7.75 19.14 8.79
N GLU A 51 8.90 18.70 8.25
CA GLU A 51 10.23 19.04 8.74
C GLU A 51 10.43 20.56 8.77
N HIS A 52 10.16 21.24 7.64
CA HIS A 52 10.29 22.69 7.52
C HIS A 52 9.35 23.42 8.50
N ARG A 53 8.08 23.01 8.54
CA ARG A 53 7.10 23.63 9.42
C ARG A 53 7.49 23.49 10.90
N TYR A 54 7.98 22.34 11.30
CA TYR A 54 8.43 22.10 12.67
C TYR A 54 9.63 22.98 13.04
N GLN A 55 10.59 23.19 12.11
CA GLN A 55 11.71 24.13 12.30
C GLN A 55 11.21 25.58 12.47
N VAL A 56 10.23 26.01 11.67
CA VAL A 56 9.62 27.35 11.79
C VAL A 56 8.98 27.54 13.17
N LEU A 57 8.43 26.49 13.76
CA LEU A 57 7.86 26.51 15.10
C LEU A 57 8.91 26.31 16.21
N GLY A 58 10.21 26.31 15.88
CA GLY A 58 11.31 26.17 16.82
C GLY A 58 11.60 24.74 17.26
N GLY A 59 11.09 23.74 16.54
CA GLY A 59 11.38 22.33 16.80
C GLY A 59 12.62 21.82 16.06
N HIS A 60 13.07 20.61 16.42
CA HIS A 60 14.19 19.92 15.80
C HIS A 60 13.72 18.60 15.18
N PRO A 61 13.40 18.56 13.86
CA PRO A 61 12.86 17.37 13.23
C PRO A 61 13.85 16.21 13.23
N PHE A 62 13.33 15.00 13.41
CA PHE A 62 14.06 13.79 13.08
C PHE A 62 13.95 13.54 11.57
N LEU A 63 15.09 13.43 10.88
CA LEU A 63 15.12 13.25 9.43
C LEU A 63 15.10 11.78 9.07
N LEU A 64 14.07 11.38 8.34
CA LEU A 64 13.99 10.03 7.74
C LEU A 64 14.88 9.98 6.49
N SER A 65 15.68 8.94 6.38
CA SER A 65 16.44 8.68 5.14
C SER A 65 15.51 8.20 4.01
N ASP A 66 15.88 8.46 2.76
CA ASP A 66 15.06 8.12 1.58
C ASP A 66 14.76 6.63 1.49
N ASN A 67 15.67 5.77 1.94
CA ASN A 67 15.47 4.31 1.97
C ASN A 67 14.49 3.84 3.05
N GLN A 68 14.10 4.70 3.98
CA GLN A 68 13.08 4.41 4.99
C GLN A 68 11.67 4.85 4.55
N GLN A 69 11.55 5.52 3.42
CA GLN A 69 10.29 6.06 2.91
C GLN A 69 9.84 5.27 1.68
N ILE A 70 8.68 4.66 1.74
CA ILE A 70 8.10 3.91 0.62
C ILE A 70 6.82 4.59 0.15
N ASN A 71 6.88 5.16 -1.06
CA ASN A 71 5.69 5.68 -1.71
C ASN A 71 4.88 4.54 -2.34
N ILE A 72 3.77 4.17 -1.74
CA ILE A 72 2.90 3.08 -2.19
C ILE A 72 2.41 3.31 -3.63
N ALA A 73 2.09 4.55 -3.99
CA ALA A 73 1.64 4.88 -5.35
C ALA A 73 2.73 4.64 -6.40
N SER A 74 3.99 4.95 -6.07
CA SER A 74 5.14 4.66 -6.94
C SER A 74 5.43 3.16 -6.97
N LEU A 75 5.39 2.50 -5.83
CA LEU A 75 5.58 1.06 -5.73
C LEU A 75 4.57 0.29 -6.59
N PHE A 76 3.29 0.65 -6.55
CA PHE A 76 2.28 0.00 -7.39
C PHE A 76 2.50 0.31 -8.88
N LYS A 77 2.96 1.50 -9.22
CA LYS A 77 3.34 1.82 -10.60
C LYS A 77 4.52 0.98 -11.10
N GLU A 78 5.50 0.72 -10.25
CA GLU A 78 6.64 -0.15 -10.57
C GLU A 78 6.23 -1.62 -10.70
N LEU A 79 5.38 -2.10 -9.79
CA LEU A 79 4.93 -3.51 -9.78
C LEU A 79 3.96 -3.82 -10.92
N TYR A 80 3.04 -2.92 -11.23
CA TYR A 80 1.92 -3.18 -12.13
C TYR A 80 1.95 -2.36 -13.44
N GLY A 81 2.92 -1.47 -13.60
CA GLY A 81 3.03 -0.57 -14.75
C GLY A 81 2.30 0.76 -14.57
N PRO A 82 2.52 1.75 -15.46
CA PRO A 82 2.00 3.11 -15.30
C PRO A 82 0.47 3.17 -15.34
N ASP A 83 -0.17 2.33 -16.13
CA ASP A 83 -1.61 2.32 -16.39
C ASP A 83 -2.36 1.25 -15.58
N TYR A 84 -1.78 0.86 -14.42
CA TYR A 84 -2.34 -0.19 -13.58
C TYR A 84 -3.75 0.12 -13.04
N ILE A 85 -4.12 1.39 -13.01
CA ILE A 85 -5.46 1.90 -12.66
C ILE A 85 -5.61 3.33 -13.21
N GLU A 86 -6.84 3.76 -13.45
CA GLU A 86 -7.18 5.10 -13.91
C GLU A 86 -6.82 6.18 -12.88
N ASP A 87 -6.82 7.46 -13.32
CA ASP A 87 -6.60 8.61 -12.44
C ASP A 87 -7.58 8.61 -11.26
N LYS A 88 -7.25 9.30 -10.19
CA LYS A 88 -7.78 9.09 -8.84
C LYS A 88 -7.48 7.67 -8.37
N LYS A 89 -6.22 7.29 -8.55
CA LYS A 89 -5.73 5.91 -8.38
C LYS A 89 -6.19 5.23 -7.09
N MET A 90 -6.22 5.94 -5.97
CA MET A 90 -6.68 5.37 -4.69
C MET A 90 -8.17 5.02 -4.73
N ASP A 91 -9.02 5.93 -5.22
CA ASP A 91 -10.46 5.73 -5.29
C ASP A 91 -10.78 4.55 -6.23
N ASN A 92 -10.16 4.52 -7.41
CA ASN A 92 -10.39 3.48 -8.40
C ASN A 92 -9.83 2.12 -7.95
N LEU A 93 -8.71 2.07 -7.23
CA LEU A 93 -8.24 0.82 -6.60
C LEU A 93 -9.24 0.31 -5.57
N MET A 94 -9.79 1.20 -4.73
CA MET A 94 -10.82 0.81 -3.76
C MET A 94 -12.05 0.22 -4.46
N ILE A 95 -12.57 0.90 -5.47
CA ILE A 95 -13.74 0.44 -6.23
C ILE A 95 -13.45 -0.93 -6.86
N LYS A 96 -12.33 -1.06 -7.56
CA LYS A 96 -11.96 -2.30 -8.27
C LYS A 96 -11.75 -3.49 -7.33
N ASN A 97 -11.29 -3.22 -6.11
CA ASN A 97 -11.05 -4.24 -5.10
C ASN A 97 -12.19 -4.36 -4.07
N GLU A 98 -13.33 -3.72 -4.33
CA GLU A 98 -14.53 -3.79 -3.49
C GLU A 98 -14.30 -3.36 -2.03
N LEU A 99 -13.31 -2.48 -1.83
CA LEU A 99 -12.97 -1.96 -0.52
C LEU A 99 -13.97 -0.85 -0.14
N LYS A 100 -14.66 -1.00 0.98
CA LYS A 100 -15.72 -0.09 1.43
C LYS A 100 -15.39 0.48 2.82
N PRO A 101 -14.55 1.50 2.91
CA PRO A 101 -14.25 2.13 4.19
C PRO A 101 -15.47 2.89 4.73
N LYS A 102 -15.76 2.74 6.02
CA LYS A 102 -16.98 3.30 6.64
C LYS A 102 -17.00 4.83 6.72
N SER A 103 -15.84 5.47 6.82
CA SER A 103 -15.71 6.92 7.08
C SER A 103 -14.80 7.61 6.07
N TYR A 104 -14.72 7.09 4.86
CA TYR A 104 -13.88 7.64 3.81
C TYR A 104 -14.50 8.91 3.23
N LEU A 105 -13.70 9.97 3.18
CA LEU A 105 -14.01 11.21 2.46
C LEU A 105 -13.07 11.36 1.26
N THR A 106 -13.61 11.80 0.14
CA THR A 106 -12.78 12.23 -1.00
C THR A 106 -12.01 13.50 -0.64
N GLY A 107 -10.93 13.83 -1.37
CA GLY A 107 -10.16 15.04 -1.09
C GLY A 107 -11.01 16.32 -1.08
N ALA A 108 -11.99 16.44 -1.98
CA ALA A 108 -12.92 17.58 -1.99
C ALA A 108 -13.82 17.61 -0.75
N ALA A 109 -14.32 16.45 -0.32
CA ALA A 109 -15.14 16.37 0.89
C ALA A 109 -14.32 16.62 2.17
N GLU A 110 -13.03 16.24 2.20
CA GLU A 110 -12.14 16.59 3.31
C GLU A 110 -11.88 18.09 3.39
N ALA A 111 -11.63 18.75 2.24
CA ALA A 111 -11.48 20.21 2.22
C ALA A 111 -12.73 20.90 2.76
N GLN A 112 -13.91 20.50 2.32
CA GLN A 112 -15.17 21.01 2.82
C GLN A 112 -15.34 20.74 4.33
N ALA A 113 -15.07 19.53 4.79
CA ALA A 113 -15.16 19.16 6.21
C ALA A 113 -14.19 20.00 7.08
N PHE A 114 -13.02 20.34 6.54
CA PHE A 114 -12.07 21.24 7.21
C PHE A 114 -12.65 22.67 7.36
N GLU A 115 -13.19 23.23 6.29
CA GLU A 115 -13.82 24.56 6.30
C GLU A 115 -15.02 24.61 7.26
N GLU A 116 -15.77 23.52 7.37
CA GLU A 116 -16.92 23.38 8.27
C GLU A 116 -16.52 23.02 9.72
N GLY A 117 -15.23 22.88 10.04
CA GLY A 117 -14.76 22.51 11.38
C GLY A 117 -15.07 21.08 11.81
N LYS A 118 -15.36 20.18 10.86
CA LYS A 118 -15.70 18.76 11.11
C LYS A 118 -14.45 17.91 11.33
N TYR A 119 -13.63 18.28 12.28
CA TYR A 119 -12.32 17.64 12.53
C TYR A 119 -12.42 16.17 12.93
N TYR A 120 -13.49 15.77 13.59
CA TYR A 120 -13.74 14.36 13.90
C TYR A 120 -13.91 13.52 12.62
N GLU A 121 -14.68 14.01 11.66
CA GLU A 121 -14.88 13.33 10.37
C GLU A 121 -13.56 13.22 9.59
N LEU A 122 -12.73 14.27 9.61
CA LEU A 122 -11.38 14.26 9.03
C LEU A 122 -10.48 13.20 9.66
N SER A 123 -10.46 13.12 10.98
CA SER A 123 -9.68 12.10 11.71
C SER A 123 -10.13 10.69 11.35
N MET A 124 -11.45 10.47 11.27
CA MET A 124 -12.02 9.18 10.88
C MET A 124 -11.72 8.83 9.41
N SER A 125 -11.75 9.83 8.51
CA SER A 125 -11.36 9.64 7.11
C SER A 125 -9.89 9.25 6.98
N THR A 126 -9.00 9.97 7.66
CA THR A 126 -7.56 9.66 7.68
C THR A 126 -7.29 8.26 8.20
N SER A 127 -7.91 7.87 9.31
CA SER A 127 -7.79 6.51 9.87
C SER A 127 -8.31 5.44 8.90
N SER A 128 -9.37 5.74 8.16
CA SER A 128 -9.91 4.86 7.13
C SER A 128 -8.94 4.72 5.96
N LYS A 129 -8.33 5.81 5.49
CA LYS A 129 -7.31 5.79 4.42
C LYS A 129 -6.09 4.95 4.82
N VAL A 130 -5.58 5.10 6.04
CA VAL A 130 -4.45 4.29 6.53
C VAL A 130 -4.80 2.80 6.53
N ARG A 131 -5.99 2.42 7.00
CA ARG A 131 -6.45 1.02 6.91
C ARG A 131 -6.55 0.52 5.47
N MET A 132 -7.03 1.37 4.55
CA MET A 132 -7.09 1.03 3.13
C MET A 132 -5.71 0.78 2.54
N PHE A 133 -4.72 1.64 2.84
CA PHE A 133 -3.34 1.42 2.41
C PHE A 133 -2.81 0.08 2.90
N THR A 134 -3.02 -0.24 4.17
CA THR A 134 -2.60 -1.53 4.74
C THR A 134 -3.25 -2.70 4.00
N GLN A 135 -4.55 -2.63 3.72
CA GLN A 135 -5.25 -3.67 2.97
C GLN A 135 -4.71 -3.81 1.55
N MET A 136 -4.54 -2.71 0.81
CA MET A 136 -4.00 -2.74 -0.56
C MET A 136 -2.57 -3.30 -0.60
N VAL A 137 -1.72 -2.94 0.36
CA VAL A 137 -0.35 -3.47 0.46
C VAL A 137 -0.38 -4.97 0.74
N ASN A 138 -1.21 -5.43 1.67
CA ASN A 138 -1.37 -6.86 1.94
C ASN A 138 -1.89 -7.60 0.71
N MET A 139 -2.90 -7.06 0.01
CA MET A 139 -3.40 -7.65 -1.23
C MET A 139 -2.33 -7.71 -2.32
N ALA A 140 -1.43 -6.72 -2.38
CA ALA A 140 -0.30 -6.75 -3.31
C ALA A 140 0.72 -7.83 -2.94
N ILE A 141 1.03 -7.99 -1.65
CA ILE A 141 1.91 -9.05 -1.13
C ILE A 141 1.31 -10.43 -1.45
N ASP A 142 0.01 -10.60 -1.21
CA ASP A 142 -0.73 -11.84 -1.45
C ASP A 142 -1.06 -12.05 -2.94
N ARG A 143 -0.68 -11.12 -3.83
CA ARG A 143 -0.97 -11.13 -5.27
C ARG A 143 -2.46 -11.20 -5.60
N THR A 144 -3.29 -10.66 -4.74
CA THR A 144 -4.74 -10.61 -4.90
C THR A 144 -5.25 -9.23 -5.29
N LEU A 145 -4.38 -8.21 -5.33
CA LEU A 145 -4.74 -6.85 -5.73
C LEU A 145 -5.16 -6.81 -7.19
N LYS A 146 -6.43 -6.50 -7.42
CA LYS A 146 -7.00 -6.35 -8.77
C LYS A 146 -6.57 -5.00 -9.35
N THR A 147 -5.90 -5.04 -10.49
CA THR A 147 -5.49 -3.86 -11.27
C THR A 147 -5.98 -4.00 -12.71
N ASN A 148 -5.71 -3.01 -13.57
CA ASN A 148 -5.98 -3.11 -15.01
C ASN A 148 -4.90 -3.90 -15.75
N THR A 149 -3.77 -4.12 -15.10
CA THR A 149 -2.62 -4.82 -15.69
C THR A 149 -2.94 -6.30 -15.80
N SER A 150 -2.81 -6.84 -17.00
CA SER A 150 -3.04 -8.26 -17.21
C SER A 150 -1.88 -9.12 -16.70
N GLU A 151 -2.15 -10.38 -16.36
CA GLU A 151 -1.09 -11.34 -16.01
C GLU A 151 -0.04 -11.48 -17.13
N LYS A 152 -0.44 -11.27 -18.39
CA LYS A 152 0.49 -11.31 -19.54
C LYS A 152 1.46 -10.13 -19.55
N ASP A 153 1.00 -8.98 -19.09
CA ASP A 153 1.84 -7.78 -19.01
C ASP A 153 2.81 -7.86 -17.83
N LEU A 154 2.38 -8.46 -16.71
CA LEU A 154 3.23 -8.68 -15.53
C LEU A 154 4.33 -9.70 -15.77
N TYR A 155 3.99 -10.84 -16.38
CA TYR A 155 4.93 -11.96 -16.53
C TYR A 155 5.50 -12.10 -17.95
N GLY A 156 5.02 -11.30 -18.91
CA GLY A 156 5.38 -11.41 -20.31
C GLY A 156 4.70 -12.60 -21.03
N ARG A 157 5.12 -12.84 -22.28
CA ARG A 157 4.54 -13.87 -23.17
C ARG A 157 5.45 -15.08 -23.41
N SER A 158 6.56 -15.18 -22.68
CA SER A 158 7.50 -16.30 -22.82
C SER A 158 6.93 -17.61 -22.24
N LEU A 159 7.45 -18.75 -22.68
CA LEU A 159 7.11 -20.04 -22.09
C LEU A 159 7.44 -20.09 -20.59
N LEU A 160 8.52 -19.43 -20.19
CA LEU A 160 8.91 -19.30 -18.80
C LEU A 160 7.87 -18.51 -17.99
N ALA A 161 7.35 -17.42 -18.57
CA ALA A 161 6.28 -16.63 -17.94
C ALA A 161 4.99 -17.45 -17.78
N TYR A 162 4.62 -18.26 -18.77
CA TYR A 162 3.48 -19.20 -18.63
C TYR A 162 3.70 -20.22 -17.54
N TRP A 163 4.93 -20.75 -17.41
CA TRP A 163 5.30 -21.70 -16.37
C TRP A 163 5.20 -21.09 -14.97
N TYR A 164 5.71 -19.86 -14.77
CA TYR A 164 5.58 -19.16 -13.49
C TYR A 164 4.12 -18.91 -13.11
N ARG A 165 3.29 -18.43 -14.05
CA ARG A 165 1.84 -18.24 -13.83
C ARG A 165 1.12 -19.55 -13.48
N PHE A 166 1.49 -20.63 -14.14
CA PHE A 166 0.90 -21.95 -13.89
C PHE A 166 1.20 -22.45 -12.50
N LYS A 167 2.46 -22.27 -12.03
CA LYS A 167 2.86 -22.67 -10.67
C LYS A 167 2.10 -21.94 -9.55
N GLU A 168 1.64 -20.72 -9.81
CA GLU A 168 0.92 -19.90 -8.83
C GLU A 168 -0.57 -20.25 -8.71
N LYS A 169 -1.09 -21.06 -9.61
CA LYS A 169 -2.50 -21.46 -9.57
C LYS A 169 -2.74 -22.57 -8.52
N PRO A 170 -3.85 -22.51 -7.75
CA PRO A 170 -4.13 -23.46 -6.68
C PRO A 170 -4.23 -24.92 -7.16
N TYR A 171 -4.59 -25.12 -8.42
CA TYR A 171 -4.66 -26.44 -9.03
C TYR A 171 -3.30 -27.00 -9.50
N PHE A 172 -2.22 -26.21 -9.42
CA PHE A 172 -0.88 -26.67 -9.83
C PHE A 172 -0.46 -27.95 -9.13
N VAL A 173 -0.68 -28.04 -7.82
CA VAL A 173 -0.33 -29.23 -7.02
C VAL A 173 -1.08 -30.47 -7.52
N ILE A 174 -2.37 -30.34 -7.84
CA ILE A 174 -3.20 -31.44 -8.36
C ILE A 174 -2.68 -31.90 -9.72
N VAL A 175 -2.43 -30.96 -10.63
CA VAL A 175 -1.93 -31.27 -11.97
C VAL A 175 -0.53 -31.89 -11.90
N ALA A 176 0.36 -31.37 -11.08
CA ALA A 176 1.69 -31.94 -10.86
C ALA A 176 1.61 -33.39 -10.32
N PHE A 177 0.72 -33.63 -9.36
CA PHE A 177 0.48 -34.97 -8.81
C PHE A 177 -0.02 -35.95 -9.89
N ILE A 178 -0.98 -35.56 -10.73
CA ILE A 178 -1.50 -36.40 -11.82
C ILE A 178 -0.38 -36.73 -12.82
N ILE A 179 0.39 -35.72 -13.26
CA ILE A 179 1.50 -35.90 -14.21
C ILE A 179 2.55 -36.87 -13.63
N THR A 180 2.93 -36.71 -12.37
CA THR A 180 3.91 -37.58 -11.70
C THR A 180 3.44 -39.01 -11.66
N ASN A 181 2.17 -39.26 -11.36
CA ASN A 181 1.59 -40.62 -11.34
C ASN A 181 1.56 -41.25 -12.74
N ILE A 182 1.21 -40.50 -13.77
CA ILE A 182 1.24 -40.97 -15.18
C ILE A 182 2.66 -41.37 -15.58
N ILE A 183 3.64 -40.53 -15.30
CA ILE A 183 5.06 -40.78 -15.61
C ILE A 183 5.53 -42.05 -14.85
N SER A 184 5.21 -42.16 -13.58
CA SER A 184 5.56 -43.34 -12.75
C SER A 184 4.96 -44.64 -13.29
N ALA A 185 3.69 -44.61 -13.71
CA ALA A 185 3.01 -45.74 -14.31
C ALA A 185 3.66 -46.14 -15.65
N PHE A 186 4.05 -45.15 -16.49
CA PHE A 186 4.76 -45.39 -17.75
C PHE A 186 6.12 -46.06 -17.51
N ILE A 187 6.92 -45.51 -16.60
CA ILE A 187 8.23 -46.05 -16.25
C ILE A 187 8.09 -47.48 -15.71
N GLY A 188 7.13 -47.72 -14.81
CA GLY A 188 6.85 -49.05 -14.26
C GLY A 188 6.49 -50.07 -15.34
N HIS A 189 5.67 -49.68 -16.34
CA HIS A 189 5.31 -50.53 -17.45
C HIS A 189 6.52 -50.90 -18.35
N PHE A 190 7.41 -49.97 -18.63
CA PHE A 190 8.62 -50.23 -19.42
C PHE A 190 9.63 -51.09 -18.67
N VAL A 191 9.82 -50.85 -17.38
CA VAL A 191 10.71 -51.67 -16.54
C VAL A 191 10.20 -53.11 -16.42
N SER A 192 8.88 -53.32 -16.24
CA SER A 192 8.30 -54.66 -16.17
C SER A 192 8.43 -55.44 -17.49
N LYS A 193 8.35 -54.78 -18.66
CA LYS A 193 8.59 -55.43 -19.97
C LYS A 193 10.06 -55.70 -20.25
N GLY A 194 10.99 -54.87 -19.75
CA GLY A 194 12.42 -55.07 -19.95
C GLY A 194 13.06 -56.13 -19.07
N LEU A 195 12.42 -56.51 -17.95
CA LEU A 195 12.88 -57.56 -17.02
C LEU A 195 12.25 -58.92 -17.26
N GLY A 196 11.31 -59.05 -18.21
CA GLY A 196 10.57 -60.28 -18.51
C GLY A 196 10.86 -60.90 -19.89
N GLY A 197 11.97 -60.52 -20.52
CA GLY A 197 12.44 -61.06 -21.78
C GLY A 197 13.72 -61.88 -21.65
#